data_87a500f803c5af8c32c29ab1a869b8a3
#
_entry.id   87a500f803c5af8c32c29ab1a869b8a3
#
_cell.length_a   1.000
_cell.length_b   1.000
_cell.length_c   1.000
_cell.angle_alpha   90.00
_cell.angle_beta   90.00
_cell.angle_gamma   90.00
#
_symmetry.space_group_name_H-M   'P 1'
#
loop_
_entity.id
_entity.type
_entity.pdbx_description
1 polymer ?
#
loop_
_entity_poly.entity_id
_entity_poly.type
_entity_poly.pdbx_seq_one_letter_code
_entity_poly.pdbx_strand_id
1 'polypeptide(L)'
;MCIRDRLEDGRTLVYGNMGGDGQPQSQSAVFTRTVVQGMDPQAAVSAPRWLLGRTWGESSDTLKLEGRFPAATVEALRARGHAVDVLGDFDETFGHAGCIVRSPDGTFEGGFDPRSDGAVAAY
;
A
#
# COMPACT_ATOMS: atom_id res chain seq x y z
N MET A 1 -2.90 12.41 -0.83
CA MET A 1 -1.77 13.00 -0.04
C MET A 1 -0.48 12.42 -0.57
N CYS A 2 0.55 13.25 -0.80
CA CYS A 2 1.89 12.81 -1.16
C CYS A 2 2.86 13.16 -0.02
N ILE A 3 3.75 12.24 0.30
CA ILE A 3 4.77 12.38 1.35
C ILE A 3 6.14 12.27 0.70
N ARG A 4 7.11 13.03 1.21
CA ARG A 4 8.50 12.95 0.81
C ARG A 4 9.35 12.75 2.06
N ASP A 5 10.12 11.66 2.08
CA ASP A 5 11.07 11.33 3.13
C ASP A 5 12.49 11.23 2.57
N ARG A 6 13.46 11.71 3.35
CA ARG A 6 14.88 11.47 3.10
C ARG A 6 15.36 10.44 4.11
N LEU A 7 15.87 9.33 3.61
CA LEU A 7 16.33 8.22 4.42
C LEU A 7 17.79 8.41 4.84
N GLU A 8 18.20 7.73 5.90
CA GLU A 8 19.57 7.80 6.45
C GLU A 8 20.64 7.33 5.45
N ASP A 9 20.29 6.41 4.56
CA ASP A 9 21.15 5.90 3.47
C ASP A 9 21.27 6.86 2.28
N GLY A 10 20.67 8.05 2.37
CA GLY A 10 20.72 9.10 1.36
C GLY A 10 19.68 8.97 0.26
N ARG A 11 18.88 7.90 0.23
CA ARG A 11 17.73 7.79 -0.67
C ARG A 11 16.66 8.82 -0.34
N THR A 12 15.91 9.21 -1.34
CA THR A 12 14.69 10.00 -1.18
C THR A 12 13.51 9.19 -1.66
N LEU A 13 12.51 9.04 -0.83
CA LEU A 13 11.25 8.36 -1.15
C LEU A 13 10.15 9.40 -1.33
N VAL A 14 9.43 9.34 -2.44
CA VAL A 14 8.20 10.10 -2.68
C VAL A 14 7.09 9.11 -2.91
N TYR A 15 6.06 9.17 -2.09
CA TYR A 15 4.95 8.22 -2.16
C TYR A 15 3.64 8.88 -1.77
N GLY A 16 2.56 8.30 -2.22
CA GLY A 16 1.23 8.80 -1.92
C GLY A 16 0.17 7.77 -2.24
N ASN A 17 -1.01 8.02 -1.73
CA ASN A 17 -2.17 7.19 -2.00
C ASN A 17 -3.43 8.05 -2.12
N MET A 18 -4.32 7.68 -3.01
CA MET A 18 -5.73 8.05 -3.03
C MET A 18 -6.51 6.93 -2.34
N GLY A 19 -7.44 7.24 -1.46
CA GLY A 19 -8.19 6.20 -0.73
C GLY A 19 -8.92 6.72 0.51
N GLY A 20 -9.33 7.98 0.51
CA GLY A 20 -10.11 8.56 1.62
C GLY A 20 -9.49 8.34 2.99
N ASP A 21 -10.27 7.85 3.94
CA ASP A 21 -9.85 7.58 5.32
C ASP A 21 -8.80 6.45 5.42
N GLY A 22 -8.66 5.62 4.39
CA GLY A 22 -7.66 4.55 4.31
C GLY A 22 -6.24 5.03 3.95
N GLN A 23 -6.05 6.29 3.56
CA GLN A 23 -4.76 6.81 3.12
C GLN A 23 -3.61 6.58 4.13
N PRO A 24 -3.74 6.86 5.43
CA PRO A 24 -2.65 6.64 6.38
C PRO A 24 -2.23 5.16 6.45
N GLN A 25 -3.18 4.25 6.40
CA GLN A 25 -2.93 2.81 6.46
C GLN A 25 -2.19 2.30 5.23
N SER A 26 -2.66 2.68 4.03
CA SER A 26 -2.04 2.30 2.77
C SER A 26 -0.65 2.92 2.60
N GLN A 27 -0.46 4.18 2.98
CA GLN A 27 0.85 4.84 2.94
C GLN A 27 1.84 4.18 3.90
N SER A 28 1.42 3.86 5.12
CA SER A 28 2.26 3.14 6.09
C SER A 28 2.67 1.76 5.56
N ALA A 29 1.78 1.06 4.87
CA ALA A 29 2.09 -0.23 4.26
C ALA A 29 3.14 -0.09 3.14
N VAL A 30 2.99 0.89 2.23
CA VAL A 30 3.97 1.15 1.16
C VAL A 30 5.32 1.55 1.74
N PHE A 31 5.34 2.47 2.70
CA PHE A 31 6.57 2.91 3.37
C PHE A 31 7.29 1.73 4.04
N THR A 32 6.59 0.96 4.86
CA THR A 32 7.19 -0.19 5.58
C THR A 32 7.78 -1.20 4.61
N ARG A 33 7.08 -1.51 3.52
CA ARG A 33 7.56 -2.46 2.50
C ARG A 33 8.81 -1.96 1.80
N THR A 34 8.82 -0.69 1.40
CA THR A 34 9.96 -0.11 0.66
C THR A 34 11.17 0.11 1.59
N VAL A 35 10.95 0.66 2.78
CA VAL A 35 12.06 1.11 3.65
C VAL A 35 12.51 0.01 4.60
N VAL A 36 11.58 -0.69 5.25
CA VAL A 36 11.92 -1.68 6.28
C VAL A 36 12.13 -3.08 5.69
N GLN A 37 11.30 -3.47 4.72
CA GLN A 37 11.38 -4.79 4.09
C GLN A 37 12.26 -4.82 2.85
N GLY A 38 12.69 -3.66 2.33
CA GLY A 38 13.57 -3.56 1.17
C GLY A 38 12.93 -3.98 -0.16
N MET A 39 11.60 -3.93 -0.25
CA MET A 39 10.91 -4.23 -1.51
C MET A 39 11.15 -3.11 -2.52
N ASP A 40 11.26 -3.48 -3.81
CA ASP A 40 11.24 -2.48 -4.86
C ASP A 40 9.88 -1.73 -4.90
N PRO A 41 9.84 -0.50 -5.46
CA PRO A 41 8.63 0.32 -5.46
C PRO A 41 7.42 -0.36 -6.08
N GLN A 42 7.58 -1.10 -7.19
CA GLN A 42 6.48 -1.78 -7.86
C GLN A 42 5.95 -2.94 -7.03
N ALA A 43 6.83 -3.76 -6.46
CA ALA A 43 6.44 -4.83 -5.56
C ALA A 43 5.72 -4.29 -4.32
N ALA A 44 6.20 -3.19 -3.74
CA ALA A 44 5.63 -2.56 -2.55
C ALA A 44 4.18 -2.06 -2.77
N VAL A 45 3.91 -1.41 -3.92
CA VAL A 45 2.56 -0.92 -4.25
C VAL A 45 1.64 -2.04 -4.73
N SER A 46 2.18 -3.09 -5.37
CA SER A 46 1.40 -4.23 -5.86
C SER A 46 0.99 -5.22 -4.77
N ALA A 47 1.71 -5.26 -3.65
CA ALA A 47 1.45 -6.22 -2.58
C ALA A 47 0.03 -6.08 -1.98
N PRO A 48 -0.58 -7.16 -1.47
CA PRO A 48 -1.93 -7.15 -0.92
C PRO A 48 -2.07 -6.09 0.17
N ARG A 49 -3.19 -5.37 0.17
CA ARG A 49 -3.48 -4.34 1.17
C ARG A 49 -4.60 -4.72 2.11
N TRP A 50 -4.65 -4.02 3.22
CA TRP A 50 -5.67 -4.12 4.25
C TRP A 50 -6.21 -2.73 4.61
N LEU A 51 -7.40 -2.69 5.14
CA LEU A 51 -8.06 -1.49 5.61
C LEU A 51 -8.88 -1.81 6.86
N LEU A 52 -8.56 -1.17 7.97
CA LEU A 52 -9.37 -1.26 9.18
C LEU A 52 -10.38 -0.11 9.18
N GLY A 53 -11.64 -0.47 9.33
CA GLY A 53 -12.73 0.48 9.44
C GLY A 53 -13.28 0.93 8.09
N ARG A 54 -13.75 2.17 8.06
CA ARG A 54 -14.46 2.76 6.92
C ARG A 54 -13.51 3.41 5.92
N THR A 55 -14.00 3.55 4.70
CA THR A 55 -13.50 4.49 3.69
C THR A 55 -14.68 5.08 2.92
N TRP A 56 -14.51 6.22 2.26
CA TRP A 56 -15.55 6.86 1.42
C TRP A 56 -16.90 7.10 2.13
N GLY A 57 -16.87 7.38 3.44
CA GLY A 57 -18.08 7.68 4.21
C GLY A 57 -18.91 6.47 4.63
N GLU A 58 -18.49 5.24 4.31
CA GLU A 58 -19.13 4.03 4.82
C GLU A 58 -19.01 3.92 6.35
N SER A 59 -20.00 3.34 6.98
CA SER A 59 -19.94 2.96 8.39
C SER A 59 -19.50 1.50 8.49
N SER A 60 -18.28 1.25 8.90
CA SER A 60 -17.74 -0.10 9.08
C SER A 60 -16.58 -0.07 10.08
N ASP A 61 -16.50 -1.10 10.91
CA ASP A 61 -15.43 -1.36 11.88
C ASP A 61 -14.66 -2.66 11.57
N THR A 62 -14.96 -3.29 10.43
CA THR A 62 -14.33 -4.54 10.01
C THR A 62 -12.91 -4.32 9.51
N LEU A 63 -12.10 -5.37 9.60
CA LEU A 63 -10.79 -5.45 8.94
C LEU A 63 -10.97 -6.03 7.53
N LYS A 64 -10.87 -5.18 6.53
CA LYS A 64 -10.92 -5.58 5.12
C LYS A 64 -9.54 -6.06 4.67
N LEU A 65 -9.48 -7.19 3.99
CA LEU A 65 -8.27 -7.76 3.41
C LEU A 65 -8.51 -8.03 1.92
N GLU A 66 -7.49 -7.78 1.09
CA GLU A 66 -7.52 -8.28 -0.28
C GLU A 66 -7.48 -9.81 -0.32
N GLY A 67 -8.15 -10.40 -1.31
CA GLY A 67 -8.22 -11.86 -1.51
C GLY A 67 -6.86 -12.55 -1.70
N ARG A 68 -5.82 -11.79 -2.04
CA ARG A 68 -4.44 -12.26 -2.23
C ARG A 68 -3.67 -12.51 -0.93
N PHE A 69 -4.23 -12.23 0.24
CA PHE A 69 -3.62 -12.66 1.50
C PHE A 69 -3.74 -14.18 1.67
N PRO A 70 -2.69 -14.84 2.21
CA PRO A 70 -2.78 -16.27 2.52
C PRO A 70 -3.97 -16.59 3.43
N ALA A 71 -4.72 -17.65 3.12
CA ALA A 71 -5.86 -18.07 3.93
C ALA A 71 -5.51 -18.25 5.41
N ALA A 72 -4.31 -18.78 5.70
CA ALA A 72 -3.82 -18.92 7.06
C ALA A 72 -3.71 -17.58 7.82
N THR A 73 -3.36 -16.49 7.12
CA THR A 73 -3.33 -15.14 7.70
C THR A 73 -4.74 -14.66 8.05
N VAL A 74 -5.69 -14.87 7.15
CA VAL A 74 -7.10 -14.53 7.35
C VAL A 74 -7.65 -15.24 8.58
N GLU A 75 -7.45 -16.56 8.66
CA GLU A 75 -7.92 -17.38 9.79
C GLU A 75 -7.24 -17.00 11.10
N ALA A 76 -5.94 -16.71 11.08
CA ALA A 76 -5.22 -16.26 12.28
C ALA A 76 -5.75 -14.91 12.81
N LEU A 77 -6.15 -13.99 11.93
CA LEU A 77 -6.75 -12.73 12.33
C LEU A 77 -8.16 -12.92 12.91
N ARG A 78 -8.97 -13.79 12.29
CA ARG A 78 -10.30 -14.17 12.83
C ARG A 78 -10.19 -14.82 14.20
N ALA A 79 -9.23 -15.73 14.37
CA ALA A 79 -9.00 -16.39 15.66
C ALA A 79 -8.56 -15.42 16.78
N ARG A 80 -7.99 -14.27 16.41
CA ARG A 80 -7.63 -13.17 17.33
C ARG A 80 -8.79 -12.20 17.61
N GLY A 81 -9.97 -12.47 17.06
CA GLY A 81 -11.19 -11.69 17.32
C GLY A 81 -11.44 -10.55 16.32
N HIS A 82 -10.69 -10.47 15.21
CA HIS A 82 -11.01 -9.49 14.18
C HIS A 82 -12.22 -9.93 13.34
N ALA A 83 -13.15 -9.02 13.13
CA ALA A 83 -14.20 -9.18 12.13
C ALA A 83 -13.55 -8.92 10.76
N VAL A 84 -13.26 -9.99 10.00
CA VAL A 84 -12.49 -9.91 8.74
C VAL A 84 -13.41 -10.08 7.54
N ASP A 85 -13.42 -9.08 6.67
CA ASP A 85 -14.01 -9.12 5.33
C ASP A 85 -12.90 -9.35 4.29
N VAL A 86 -13.04 -10.35 3.43
CA VAL A 86 -12.13 -10.59 2.32
C VAL A 86 -12.77 -10.04 1.05
N LEU A 87 -12.11 -9.06 0.43
CA LEU A 87 -12.56 -8.41 -0.80
C LEU A 87 -11.85 -9.02 -2.03
N GLY A 88 -12.18 -8.49 -3.21
CA GLY A 88 -11.55 -8.91 -4.47
C GLY A 88 -10.03 -8.69 -4.52
N ASP A 89 -9.40 -9.33 -5.49
CA ASP A 89 -7.99 -9.08 -5.81
C ASP A 89 -7.87 -7.69 -6.46
N PHE A 90 -6.87 -6.92 -6.04
CA PHE A 90 -6.66 -5.55 -6.53
C PHE A 90 -7.90 -4.65 -6.44
N ASP A 91 -8.65 -4.78 -5.36
CA ASP A 91 -9.87 -4.00 -5.14
C ASP A 91 -9.55 -2.52 -4.90
N GLU A 92 -10.27 -1.63 -5.58
CA GLU A 92 -10.06 -0.18 -5.50
C GLU A 92 -10.35 0.42 -4.12
N THR A 93 -11.10 -0.28 -3.28
CA THR A 93 -11.36 0.10 -1.87
C THR A 93 -10.06 0.36 -1.10
N PHE A 94 -8.97 -0.32 -1.46
CA PHE A 94 -7.66 -0.15 -0.85
C PHE A 94 -6.86 1.04 -1.38
N GLY A 95 -7.47 1.86 -2.23
CA GLY A 95 -6.90 3.07 -2.80
C GLY A 95 -5.85 2.82 -3.88
N HIS A 96 -5.39 3.90 -4.50
CA HIS A 96 -4.41 3.87 -5.58
C HIS A 96 -3.12 4.53 -5.12
N ALA A 97 -2.02 3.77 -5.08
CA ALA A 97 -0.73 4.23 -4.59
C ALA A 97 0.27 4.49 -5.72
N GLY A 98 1.18 5.39 -5.45
CA GLY A 98 2.39 5.57 -6.26
C GLY A 98 3.60 5.72 -5.35
N CYS A 99 4.74 5.25 -5.82
CA CYS A 99 5.99 5.33 -5.09
C CYS A 99 7.15 5.57 -6.05
N ILE A 100 8.02 6.51 -5.72
CA ILE A 100 9.28 6.77 -6.43
C ILE A 100 10.41 6.80 -5.41
N VAL A 101 11.47 6.06 -5.68
CA VAL A 101 12.72 6.10 -4.94
C VAL A 101 13.78 6.74 -5.82
N ARG A 102 14.46 7.76 -5.28
CA ARG A 102 15.67 8.33 -5.87
C ARG A 102 16.88 7.90 -5.05
N SER A 103 17.80 7.20 -5.68
CA SER A 103 19.07 6.78 -5.09
C SER A 103 20.10 7.90 -5.07
N PRO A 104 21.15 7.83 -4.21
CA PRO A 104 22.22 8.84 -4.14
C PRO A 104 22.97 9.05 -5.44
N ASP A 105 23.11 8.00 -6.26
CA ASP A 105 23.73 8.04 -7.59
C ASP A 105 22.88 8.74 -8.67
N GLY A 106 21.67 9.14 -8.33
CA GLY A 106 20.72 9.80 -9.21
C GLY A 106 19.75 8.88 -9.93
N THR A 107 19.84 7.57 -9.74
CA THR A 107 18.89 6.58 -10.30
C THR A 107 17.51 6.75 -9.70
N PHE A 108 16.47 6.59 -10.53
CA PHE A 108 15.08 6.58 -10.10
C PHE A 108 14.45 5.22 -10.34
N GLU A 109 13.71 4.76 -9.38
CA GLU A 109 12.84 3.58 -9.46
C GLU A 109 11.42 4.01 -9.14
N GLY A 110 10.45 3.52 -9.89
CA GLY A 110 9.04 3.88 -9.70
C GLY A 110 8.13 2.66 -9.63
N GLY A 111 7.04 2.80 -8.90
CA GLY A 111 5.95 1.84 -8.86
C GLY A 111 4.61 2.55 -8.94
N PHE A 112 3.70 2.01 -9.72
CA PHE A 112 2.32 2.48 -9.84
C PHE A 112 1.33 1.36 -9.57
N ASP A 113 0.20 1.74 -8.99
CA ASP A 113 -0.79 0.80 -8.45
C ASP A 113 -1.54 0.04 -9.53
N PRO A 114 -1.50 -1.31 -9.52
CA PRO A 114 -2.30 -2.11 -10.44
C PRO A 114 -3.82 -2.04 -10.18
N ARG A 115 -4.25 -1.34 -9.11
CA ARG A 115 -5.68 -1.08 -8.81
C ARG A 115 -6.23 0.11 -9.59
N SER A 116 -5.42 0.76 -10.42
CA SER A 116 -5.82 1.90 -11.25
C SER A 116 -5.09 1.91 -12.59
N ASP A 117 -5.61 2.70 -13.51
CA ASP A 117 -5.08 2.87 -14.86
C ASP A 117 -3.89 3.85 -14.85
N GLY A 118 -2.71 3.35 -14.60
CA GLY A 118 -1.49 4.16 -14.59
C GLY A 118 -0.26 3.32 -14.88
N ALA A 119 0.84 4.01 -15.16
CA ALA A 119 2.12 3.38 -15.41
C ALA A 119 3.28 4.28 -15.01
N VAL A 120 4.45 3.67 -14.80
CA VAL A 120 5.72 4.39 -14.72
C VAL A 120 6.27 4.54 -16.12
N ALA A 121 6.57 5.76 -16.54
CA ALA A 121 7.31 6.05 -17.76
C ALA A 121 8.74 6.48 -17.38
N ALA A 122 9.73 5.85 -17.99
CA ALA A 122 11.15 6.19 -17.85
C ALA A 122 11.78 6.40 -19.23
N TYR A 123 12.64 7.41 -19.37
CA TYR A 123 13.37 7.77 -20.59
C TYR A 123 14.71 8.42 -20.26
#